data_5c0b7a6b3f19d44cf8b06d4475f357c6
#
_entry.id   5c0b7a6b3f19d44cf8b06d4475f357c6
#
_cell.length_a   1.000
_cell.length_b   1.000
_cell.length_c   1.000
_cell.angle_alpha   90.00
_cell.angle_beta   90.00
_cell.angle_gamma   90.00
#
_symmetry.space_group_name_H-M   'P 1'
#
loop_
_entity.id
_entity.type
_entity.pdbx_description
1 polymer ?
#
loop_
_entity_poly.entity_id
_entity_poly.type
_entity_poly.pdbx_seq_one_letter_code
_entity_poly.pdbx_strand_id
1 'polypeptide(L)' 'MKKINEYTVGIIFSIVGIIASVAVIILKLNDKESPGVGIGLLIACVLSLIVNIKQKKDKKPE' A
#
# COMPACT_ATOMS: atom_id res chain seq x y z
N MET A 1 -25.64 -2.35 7.89
CA MET A 1 -24.19 -2.29 7.74
C MET A 1 -23.75 -2.79 6.38
N LYS A 2 -22.87 -2.06 5.75
CA LYS A 2 -22.48 -2.41 4.41
C LYS A 2 -21.38 -3.46 4.40
N LYS A 3 -21.46 -4.36 3.46
CA LYS A 3 -20.42 -5.32 3.27
C LYS A 3 -19.20 -4.67 2.64
N ILE A 4 -18.05 -4.97 3.19
CA ILE A 4 -16.81 -4.48 2.65
C ILE A 4 -16.22 -5.54 1.74
N ASN A 5 -15.92 -5.16 0.52
CA ASN A 5 -15.30 -6.03 -0.45
C ASN A 5 -13.90 -6.41 -0.03
N GLU A 6 -13.48 -7.62 -0.37
CA GLU A 6 -12.11 -8.03 -0.11
C GLU A 6 -11.13 -7.08 -0.80
N TYR A 7 -11.46 -6.68 -2.00
CA TYR A 7 -10.60 -5.76 -2.74
C TYR A 7 -10.53 -4.41 -2.07
N THR A 8 -11.64 -3.96 -1.51
CA THR A 8 -11.66 -2.68 -0.79
C THR A 8 -10.76 -2.75 0.43
N VAL A 9 -10.82 -3.85 1.18
CA VAL A 9 -9.97 -4.03 2.34
C VAL A 9 -8.51 -4.00 1.94
N GLY A 10 -8.15 -4.69 0.87
CA GLY A 10 -6.78 -4.69 0.38
C GLY A 10 -6.30 -3.31 -0.02
N ILE A 11 -7.16 -2.56 -0.69
CA ILE A 11 -6.82 -1.20 -1.10
C ILE A 11 -6.59 -0.31 0.12
N ILE A 12 -7.47 -0.42 1.12
CA ILE A 12 -7.33 0.38 2.33
C ILE A 12 -6.02 0.04 3.04
N PHE A 13 -5.71 -1.24 3.19
CA PHE A 13 -4.46 -1.65 3.80
C PHE A 13 -3.26 -1.13 3.03
N SER A 14 -3.33 -1.17 1.71
CA SER A 14 -2.25 -0.66 0.88
C SER A 14 -2.02 0.83 1.11
N ILE A 15 -3.10 1.58 1.18
CA ILE A 15 -3.00 3.02 1.41
C ILE A 15 -2.37 3.30 2.77
N VAL A 16 -2.82 2.58 3.80
CA VAL A 16 -2.26 2.74 5.14
C VAL A 16 -0.77 2.37 5.12
N GLY A 17 -0.41 1.30 4.43
CA GLY A 17 0.99 0.90 4.32
C GLY A 17 1.83 1.95 3.62
N ILE A 18 1.30 2.58 2.58
CA ILE A 18 2.02 3.62 1.87
C ILE A 18 2.28 4.80 2.80
N ILE A 19 1.26 5.22 3.54
CA ILE A 19 1.41 6.33 4.48
C ILE A 19 2.46 5.99 5.53
N ALA A 20 2.38 4.79 6.09
CA ALA A 20 3.35 4.37 7.09
C ALA A 20 4.76 4.32 6.53
N SER A 21 4.91 3.82 5.30
CA SER A 21 6.21 3.75 4.65
C SER A 21 6.82 5.13 4.45
N VAL A 22 6.01 6.08 4.02
CA VAL A 22 6.48 7.45 3.84
C VAL A 22 6.93 8.02 5.18
N ALA A 23 6.17 7.78 6.24
CA ALA A 23 6.55 8.26 7.56
C ALA A 23 7.90 7.66 7.98
N VAL A 24 8.11 6.37 7.75
CA VAL A 24 9.37 5.72 8.09
C VAL A 24 10.51 6.34 7.30
N ILE A 25 10.32 6.58 6.01
CA ILE A 25 11.34 7.19 5.17
C ILE A 25 11.73 8.56 5.72
N ILE A 26 10.75 9.36 6.06
CA ILE A 26 11.01 10.70 6.59
C ILE A 26 11.80 10.62 7.89
N LEU A 27 11.41 9.71 8.79
CA LEU A 27 12.10 9.56 10.06
C LEU A 27 13.55 9.12 9.85
N LYS A 28 13.77 8.17 8.93
CA LYS A 28 15.12 7.69 8.66
C LYS A 28 16.01 8.79 8.09
N LEU A 29 15.46 9.55 7.16
CA LEU A 29 16.21 10.66 6.59
C LEU A 29 16.54 11.69 7.64
N ASN A 30 15.63 11.95 8.55
CA ASN A 30 15.83 12.89 9.63
C ASN A 30 16.98 12.43 10.54
N ASP A 31 17.08 11.12 10.76
CA ASP A 31 18.12 10.54 11.60
C ASP A 31 19.41 10.29 10.83
N LYS A 32 19.45 10.66 9.57
CA LYS A 32 20.61 10.45 8.70
C LYS A 32 20.90 8.96 8.53
N GLU A 33 19.86 8.16 8.56
CA GLU A 33 19.98 6.72 8.31
C GLU A 33 19.47 6.39 6.92
N SER A 34 19.88 5.22 6.43
CA SER A 34 19.44 4.78 5.12
C SER A 34 17.96 4.42 5.16
N PRO A 35 17.14 4.97 4.27
CA PRO A 35 15.71 4.64 4.24
C PRO A 35 15.39 3.41 3.41
N GLY A 36 16.35 2.51 3.26
CA GLY A 36 16.16 1.35 2.38
C GLY A 36 14.94 0.52 2.74
N VAL A 37 14.74 0.26 4.04
CA VAL A 37 13.58 -0.53 4.48
C VAL A 37 12.28 0.19 4.13
N GLY A 38 12.23 1.50 4.37
CA GLY A 38 11.03 2.28 4.06
C GLY A 38 10.74 2.29 2.56
N ILE A 39 11.78 2.42 1.76
CA ILE A 39 11.63 2.41 0.31
C ILE A 39 11.11 1.05 -0.16
N GLY A 40 11.68 -0.03 0.38
CA GLY A 40 11.22 -1.36 0.05
C GLY A 40 9.76 -1.58 0.41
N LEU A 41 9.37 -1.14 1.60
CA LEU A 41 7.98 -1.23 2.02
C LEU A 41 7.07 -0.42 1.11
N LEU A 42 7.50 0.78 0.74
CA LEU A 42 6.71 1.62 -0.14
C LEU A 42 6.49 0.96 -1.49
N ILE A 43 7.54 0.42 -2.06
CA ILE A 43 7.43 -0.26 -3.35
C ILE A 43 6.49 -1.45 -3.24
N ALA A 44 6.63 -2.25 -2.21
CA ALA A 44 5.76 -3.41 -2.00
C ALA A 44 4.31 -2.99 -1.87
N CYS A 45 4.04 -1.94 -1.11
CA CYS A 45 2.67 -1.45 -0.92
C CYS A 45 2.09 -0.92 -2.22
N VAL A 46 2.89 -0.19 -3.00
CA VAL A 46 2.41 0.34 -4.27
C VAL A 46 2.10 -0.79 -5.24
N LEU A 47 2.98 -1.77 -5.32
CA LEU A 47 2.74 -2.92 -6.19
C LEU A 47 1.49 -3.66 -5.77
N SER A 48 1.32 -3.85 -4.47
CA SER A 48 0.14 -4.52 -3.95
C SER A 48 -1.13 -3.74 -4.30
N LEU A 49 -1.07 -2.42 -4.18
CA LEU A 49 -2.21 -1.57 -4.53
C LEU A 49 -2.55 -1.71 -6.01
N ILE A 50 -1.55 -1.67 -6.86
CA ILE A 50 -1.77 -1.80 -8.30
C ILE A 50 -2.41 -3.14 -8.62
N VAL A 51 -1.92 -4.21 -8.03
CA VAL A 51 -2.47 -5.55 -8.25
C VAL A 51 -3.92 -5.60 -7.81
N ASN A 52 -4.22 -5.05 -6.63
CA ASN A 52 -5.59 -5.07 -6.13
C ASN A 52 -6.53 -4.31 -7.05
N ILE A 53 -6.11 -3.16 -7.52
CA ILE A 53 -6.94 -2.37 -8.42
C ILE A 53 -7.15 -3.11 -9.74
N LYS A 54 -6.09 -3.72 -10.24
CA LYS A 54 -6.17 -4.45 -11.49
C LYS A 54 -7.12 -5.63 -11.39
N GLN A 55 -7.02 -6.39 -10.31
CA GLN A 55 -7.89 -7.53 -10.12
C GLN A 55 -9.34 -7.10 -9.98
N LYS A 56 -9.56 -5.99 -9.31
CA LYS A 56 -10.91 -5.47 -9.17
C LYS A 56 -11.50 -5.12 -10.52
N LYS A 57 -10.69 -4.53 -11.40
CA LYS A 57 -11.15 -4.16 -12.73
C LYS A 57 -11.32 -5.36 -13.63
N ASP A 58 -10.38 -6.29 -13.57
CA ASP A 58 -10.41 -7.45 -14.46
C ASP A 58 -11.51 -8.42 -14.11
N LYS A 59 -11.90 -8.46 -12.84
CA LYS A 59 -12.94 -9.36 -12.41
C LYS A 59 -14.28 -8.86 -12.92
N LYS A 60 -14.76 -9.49 -13.94
CA LYS A 60 -16.01 -9.08 -14.52
C LYS A 60 -17.18 -9.66 -13.76
N PRO A 61 -18.19 -8.84 -13.49
CA PRO A 61 -19.42 -9.35 -12.93
C PRO A 61 -20.16 -10.14 -14.00
N GLU A 62 -20.30 -11.39 -13.78
CA GLU A 62 -21.00 -12.25 -14.74
C GLU A 62 -22.51 -12.28 -14.55
#